data_0e83292819356c33a9ba6a9ff5a2e41a
#
_entry.id   0e83292819356c33a9ba6a9ff5a2e41a
#
_cell.length_a   1.000
_cell.length_b   1.000
_cell.length_c   1.000
_cell.angle_alpha   90.00
_cell.angle_beta   90.00
_cell.angle_gamma   90.00
#
_symmetry.space_group_name_H-M   'P 1'
#
loop_
_entity.id
_entity.type
_entity.pdbx_description
1 polymer ?
#
loop_
_entity_poly.entity_id
_entity_poly.type
_entity_poly.pdbx_seq_one_letter_code
_entity_poly.pdbx_strand_id
1 'polypeptide(L)'
;MLGFSLSRIVFIIQKIILRISYYSFNLFMQNSKPIEWVIGVDEIVGNIKYISESISNSYSVSLSKNKFYEYNYNFQLGQIKNLKFMLMKRALIGPIVLGYLLNRAKGFYYIFSTGFLIDNIDDREFEFSYVKHKGKKLVCGFVGADIRSTKLTLDFAQRKNIEMYASYHFMANKEHISNESNKIARAKVSEQYADLIFNSSVDQMSYFTKKTTPCMYYYPDRLFYKNDNKFSDIDTITMVHAPSAPIYKGTQLVRAAISRLKDEKYKFDYVEIVGKPNVVVLEVLRNAHIVLNEFYAMAPGLFGVEAMSSHCALITSADENIEPDLPSGSNNAWFVTKPYQVYDNLKLLLDNPVLMKKYADSGYKWALEHAALSSTGEKLNNILKKL
;
A
#
# COMPACT_ATOMS: atom_id res chain seq x y z
N MET A 1 -33.70 2.79 -0.18
CA MET A 1 -34.21 1.47 -0.66
C MET A 1 -33.95 1.21 -2.14
N LEU A 2 -34.22 2.13 -3.07
CA LEU A 2 -34.03 1.97 -4.52
C LEU A 2 -32.58 1.62 -4.94
N GLY A 3 -31.57 2.24 -4.33
CA GLY A 3 -30.17 1.99 -4.68
C GLY A 3 -29.67 0.59 -4.33
N PHE A 4 -30.16 0.00 -3.24
CA PHE A 4 -29.78 -1.37 -2.84
C PHE A 4 -30.37 -2.44 -3.75
N SER A 5 -31.56 -2.20 -4.32
CA SER A 5 -32.17 -3.06 -5.33
C SER A 5 -31.40 -3.06 -6.65
N LEU A 6 -30.97 -1.86 -7.13
CA LEU A 6 -30.22 -1.72 -8.38
C LEU A 6 -28.84 -2.41 -8.31
N SER A 7 -28.10 -2.26 -7.20
CA SER A 7 -26.81 -2.95 -7.02
C SER A 7 -26.95 -4.47 -7.06
N ARG A 8 -28.01 -5.02 -6.47
CA ARG A 8 -28.30 -6.47 -6.54
C ARG A 8 -28.59 -6.94 -7.95
N ILE A 9 -29.35 -6.16 -8.73
CA ILE A 9 -29.64 -6.49 -10.13
C ILE A 9 -28.34 -6.49 -10.96
N VAL A 10 -27.52 -5.45 -10.81
CA VAL A 10 -26.21 -5.36 -11.47
C VAL A 10 -25.33 -6.55 -11.10
N PHE A 11 -25.31 -6.94 -9.84
CA PHE A 11 -24.52 -8.08 -9.38
C PHE A 11 -25.00 -9.42 -9.97
N ILE A 12 -26.33 -9.63 -10.10
CA ILE A 12 -26.87 -10.82 -10.79
C ILE A 12 -26.44 -10.83 -12.25
N ILE A 13 -26.55 -9.69 -12.94
CA ILE A 13 -26.11 -9.55 -14.33
C ILE A 13 -24.62 -9.88 -14.47
N GLN A 14 -23.78 -9.37 -13.58
CA GLN A 14 -22.35 -9.68 -13.57
C GLN A 14 -22.05 -11.18 -13.42
N LYS A 15 -22.80 -11.87 -12.55
CA LYS A 15 -22.67 -13.34 -12.42
C LYS A 15 -23.00 -14.09 -13.71
N ILE A 16 -24.00 -13.62 -14.44
CA ILE A 16 -24.40 -14.21 -15.74
C ILE A 16 -23.30 -13.92 -16.78
N ILE A 17 -22.86 -12.66 -16.90
CA ILE A 17 -21.81 -12.27 -17.85
C ILE A 17 -20.53 -13.07 -17.56
N LEU A 18 -20.12 -13.21 -16.30
CA LEU A 18 -18.94 -13.99 -15.93
C LEU A 18 -19.03 -15.45 -16.41
N ARG A 19 -20.16 -16.10 -16.16
CA ARG A 19 -20.37 -17.49 -16.57
C ARG A 19 -20.32 -17.65 -18.09
N ILE A 20 -21.06 -16.79 -18.81
CA ILE A 20 -21.04 -16.80 -20.27
C ILE A 20 -19.63 -16.59 -20.80
N SER A 21 -18.94 -15.56 -20.31
CA SER A 21 -17.56 -15.25 -20.74
C SER A 21 -16.60 -16.40 -20.45
N TYR A 22 -16.67 -17.00 -19.26
CA TYR A 22 -15.83 -18.14 -18.91
C TYR A 22 -16.00 -19.29 -19.88
N TYR A 23 -17.22 -19.73 -20.15
CA TYR A 23 -17.48 -20.86 -21.05
C TYR A 23 -17.17 -20.52 -22.51
N SER A 24 -17.46 -19.30 -22.95
CA SER A 24 -17.12 -18.87 -24.31
C SER A 24 -15.60 -18.90 -24.52
N PHE A 25 -14.83 -18.31 -23.62
CA PHE A 25 -13.36 -18.32 -23.73
C PHE A 25 -12.78 -19.73 -23.61
N ASN A 26 -13.35 -20.60 -22.78
CA ASN A 26 -12.89 -21.97 -22.64
C ASN A 26 -12.93 -22.75 -23.96
N LEU A 27 -13.91 -22.47 -24.83
CA LEU A 27 -14.00 -23.09 -26.14
C LEU A 27 -12.92 -22.66 -27.13
N PHE A 28 -12.45 -21.41 -27.03
CA PHE A 28 -11.53 -20.81 -28.02
C PHE A 28 -10.07 -20.73 -27.56
N MET A 29 -9.77 -20.99 -26.29
CA MET A 29 -8.45 -20.68 -25.71
C MET A 29 -7.64 -21.88 -25.25
N GLN A 30 -7.92 -23.08 -25.73
CA GLN A 30 -7.24 -24.32 -25.33
C GLN A 30 -5.71 -24.31 -25.54
N ASN A 31 -5.21 -23.51 -26.49
CA ASN A 31 -3.78 -23.39 -26.83
C ASN A 31 -3.15 -22.04 -26.40
N SER A 32 -3.79 -21.28 -25.52
CA SER A 32 -3.22 -19.98 -25.14
C SER A 32 -2.09 -20.10 -24.13
N LYS A 33 -1.10 -19.21 -24.24
CA LYS A 33 0.04 -19.15 -23.29
C LYS A 33 -0.47 -19.00 -21.84
N PRO A 34 -0.06 -19.88 -20.92
CA PRO A 34 -0.51 -19.81 -19.54
C PRO A 34 0.00 -18.54 -18.82
N ILE A 35 -0.78 -18.06 -17.88
CA ILE A 35 -0.42 -16.98 -16.94
C ILE A 35 -0.18 -17.62 -15.59
N GLU A 36 0.96 -17.30 -14.94
CA GLU A 36 1.21 -17.81 -13.59
C GLU A 36 0.30 -17.08 -12.58
N TRP A 37 0.37 -15.75 -12.53
CA TRP A 37 -0.40 -14.96 -11.60
C TRP A 37 -1.04 -13.74 -12.28
N VAL A 38 -2.31 -13.52 -12.00
CA VAL A 38 -3.01 -12.26 -12.27
C VAL A 38 -2.85 -11.35 -11.05
N ILE A 39 -2.32 -10.15 -11.24
CA ILE A 39 -2.11 -9.17 -10.17
C ILE A 39 -3.07 -8.00 -10.40
N GLY A 40 -3.93 -7.74 -9.47
CA GLY A 40 -4.94 -6.67 -9.62
C GLY A 40 -5.80 -6.51 -8.36
N VAL A 41 -6.82 -5.69 -8.42
CA VAL A 41 -7.41 -5.03 -9.63
C VAL A 41 -7.36 -3.50 -9.54
N ASP A 42 -7.12 -2.91 -8.37
CA ASP A 42 -6.97 -1.47 -8.19
C ASP A 42 -5.55 -1.13 -7.76
N GLU A 43 -4.91 -0.22 -8.52
CA GLU A 43 -3.55 0.19 -8.22
C GLU A 43 -3.48 1.06 -6.97
N ILE A 44 -2.75 0.61 -5.98
CA ILE A 44 -2.45 1.34 -4.75
C ILE A 44 -0.94 1.43 -4.59
N VAL A 45 -0.42 2.64 -4.60
CA VAL A 45 0.99 3.00 -4.39
C VAL A 45 2.01 2.18 -5.21
N GLY A 46 1.68 1.82 -6.45
CA GLY A 46 2.57 1.06 -7.34
C GLY A 46 2.57 -0.47 -7.11
N ASN A 47 1.77 -1.00 -6.20
CA ASN A 47 1.81 -2.42 -5.83
C ASN A 47 1.51 -3.36 -7.00
N ILE A 48 0.48 -3.11 -7.82
CA ILE A 48 0.20 -3.96 -8.99
C ILE A 48 1.42 -4.00 -9.90
N LYS A 49 1.97 -2.83 -10.22
CA LYS A 49 3.12 -2.70 -11.12
C LYS A 49 4.34 -3.43 -10.58
N TYR A 50 4.73 -3.14 -9.34
CA TYR A 50 5.95 -3.66 -8.74
C TYR A 50 5.88 -5.17 -8.45
N ILE A 51 4.75 -5.66 -7.93
CA ILE A 51 4.54 -7.11 -7.73
C ILE A 51 4.55 -7.83 -9.08
N SER A 52 3.92 -7.26 -10.12
CA SER A 52 3.93 -7.89 -11.44
C SER A 52 5.33 -7.95 -12.07
N GLU A 53 6.20 -6.99 -11.79
CA GLU A 53 7.60 -7.02 -12.24
C GLU A 53 8.42 -8.11 -11.53
N SER A 54 8.04 -8.51 -10.32
CA SER A 54 8.75 -9.55 -9.55
C SER A 54 8.37 -10.98 -9.93
N ILE A 55 7.27 -11.18 -10.65
CA ILE A 55 6.73 -12.52 -10.99
C ILE A 55 6.81 -12.75 -12.48
N SER A 56 7.55 -13.80 -12.90
CA SER A 56 7.60 -14.22 -14.31
C SER A 56 6.22 -14.70 -14.78
N ASN A 57 5.86 -14.35 -16.02
CA ASN A 57 4.54 -14.66 -16.61
C ASN A 57 3.35 -14.15 -15.80
N SER A 58 3.52 -13.03 -15.10
CA SER A 58 2.41 -12.32 -14.46
C SER A 58 1.56 -11.58 -15.49
N TYR A 59 0.33 -11.25 -15.11
CA TYR A 59 -0.60 -10.44 -15.88
C TYR A 59 -1.21 -9.38 -14.99
N SER A 60 -0.81 -8.13 -15.18
CA SER A 60 -1.27 -6.99 -14.38
C SER A 60 -2.59 -6.44 -14.90
N VAL A 61 -3.53 -6.21 -13.99
CA VAL A 61 -4.86 -5.67 -14.29
C VAL A 61 -5.13 -4.44 -13.45
N SER A 62 -5.49 -3.32 -14.08
CA SER A 62 -5.98 -2.13 -13.38
C SER A 62 -7.34 -1.73 -13.91
N LEU A 63 -8.36 -1.79 -13.04
CA LEU A 63 -9.74 -1.41 -13.35
C LEU A 63 -10.09 0.01 -12.92
N SER A 64 -9.18 0.71 -12.25
CA SER A 64 -9.31 2.10 -11.84
C SER A 64 -8.10 2.93 -12.25
N LYS A 65 -8.26 4.26 -12.25
CA LYS A 65 -7.13 5.18 -12.43
C LYS A 65 -6.56 5.58 -11.09
N ASN A 66 -5.25 5.46 -10.91
CA ASN A 66 -4.54 6.09 -9.81
C ASN A 66 -4.12 7.52 -10.18
N LYS A 67 -4.27 8.47 -9.26
CA LYS A 67 -3.94 9.89 -9.48
C LYS A 67 -2.44 10.18 -9.41
N PHE A 68 -1.69 9.35 -8.70
CA PHE A 68 -0.30 9.59 -8.36
C PHE A 68 0.65 8.69 -9.14
N TYR A 69 0.17 7.52 -9.59
CA TYR A 69 0.95 6.50 -10.26
C TYR A 69 0.36 6.21 -11.64
N GLU A 70 1.07 6.62 -12.69
CA GLU A 70 0.69 6.41 -14.09
C GLU A 70 1.58 5.32 -14.69
N TYR A 71 1.14 4.06 -14.58
CA TYR A 71 1.83 2.91 -15.13
C TYR A 71 1.05 2.25 -16.25
N ASN A 72 1.75 1.51 -17.11
CA ASN A 72 1.16 0.63 -18.10
C ASN A 72 0.95 -0.75 -17.49
N TYR A 73 -0.24 -1.32 -17.71
CA TYR A 73 -0.65 -2.64 -17.26
C TYR A 73 -0.98 -3.51 -18.48
N ASN A 74 -0.96 -4.84 -18.32
CA ASN A 74 -1.36 -5.76 -19.40
C ASN A 74 -2.82 -5.55 -19.79
N PHE A 75 -3.68 -5.27 -18.81
CA PHE A 75 -5.04 -4.78 -19.04
C PHE A 75 -5.31 -3.56 -18.19
N GLN A 76 -5.79 -2.49 -18.83
CA GLN A 76 -6.18 -1.27 -18.15
C GLN A 76 -7.54 -0.81 -18.66
N LEU A 77 -8.49 -0.61 -17.74
CA LEU A 77 -9.76 0.00 -18.07
C LEU A 77 -9.52 1.49 -18.33
N GLY A 78 -9.62 1.89 -19.60
CA GLY A 78 -9.28 3.27 -20.02
C GLY A 78 -10.02 4.35 -19.24
N GLN A 79 -9.39 5.50 -19.12
CA GLN A 79 -9.90 6.64 -18.38
C GLN A 79 -11.20 7.17 -18.99
N ILE A 80 -12.19 7.37 -18.14
CA ILE A 80 -13.44 8.05 -18.49
C ILE A 80 -13.65 9.17 -17.46
N LYS A 81 -13.88 10.39 -17.94
CA LYS A 81 -14.09 11.55 -17.05
C LYS A 81 -15.37 11.45 -16.21
N ASN A 82 -16.40 10.79 -16.74
CA ASN A 82 -17.67 10.63 -16.05
C ASN A 82 -17.64 9.38 -15.16
N LEU A 83 -17.73 9.57 -13.84
CA LEU A 83 -17.66 8.49 -12.85
C LEU A 83 -18.77 7.45 -13.04
N LYS A 84 -20.01 7.87 -13.33
CA LYS A 84 -21.13 6.93 -13.54
C LYS A 84 -20.88 6.02 -14.74
N PHE A 85 -20.36 6.59 -15.83
CA PHE A 85 -20.03 5.83 -17.04
C PHE A 85 -18.85 4.89 -16.81
N MET A 86 -17.86 5.30 -16.01
CA MET A 86 -16.74 4.46 -15.62
C MET A 86 -17.20 3.26 -14.78
N LEU A 87 -18.10 3.47 -13.82
CA LEU A 87 -18.67 2.40 -12.99
C LEU A 87 -19.48 1.42 -13.82
N MET A 88 -20.29 1.91 -14.77
CA MET A 88 -21.04 1.04 -15.71
C MET A 88 -20.07 0.24 -16.59
N LYS A 89 -19.05 0.86 -17.14
CA LYS A 89 -18.02 0.17 -17.94
C LYS A 89 -17.32 -0.90 -17.13
N ARG A 90 -16.92 -0.60 -15.88
CA ARG A 90 -16.33 -1.57 -14.97
C ARG A 90 -17.28 -2.73 -14.68
N ALA A 91 -18.55 -2.43 -14.41
CA ALA A 91 -19.57 -3.44 -14.12
C ALA A 91 -19.80 -4.44 -15.27
N LEU A 92 -19.61 -4.03 -16.52
CA LEU A 92 -19.74 -4.91 -17.69
C LEU A 92 -18.43 -5.60 -18.05
N ILE A 93 -17.32 -4.89 -18.05
CA ILE A 93 -16.02 -5.40 -18.51
C ILE A 93 -15.33 -6.26 -17.44
N GLY A 94 -15.47 -5.92 -16.15
CA GLY A 94 -14.86 -6.68 -15.06
C GLY A 94 -15.15 -8.19 -15.13
N PRO A 95 -16.42 -8.63 -15.19
CA PRO A 95 -16.74 -10.05 -15.29
C PRO A 95 -16.25 -10.71 -16.60
N ILE A 96 -16.19 -9.98 -17.72
CA ILE A 96 -15.63 -10.49 -18.98
C ILE A 96 -14.14 -10.76 -18.83
N VAL A 97 -13.39 -9.81 -18.28
CA VAL A 97 -11.95 -9.93 -18.05
C VAL A 97 -11.65 -11.06 -17.07
N LEU A 98 -12.43 -11.17 -15.98
CA LEU A 98 -12.28 -12.29 -15.04
C LEU A 98 -12.54 -13.64 -15.75
N GLY A 99 -13.61 -13.75 -16.55
CA GLY A 99 -13.93 -14.97 -17.33
C GLY A 99 -12.81 -15.37 -18.29
N TYR A 100 -12.19 -14.39 -18.96
CA TYR A 100 -11.03 -14.61 -19.82
C TYR A 100 -9.80 -15.11 -19.02
N LEU A 101 -9.48 -14.44 -17.91
CA LEU A 101 -8.30 -14.75 -17.11
C LEU A 101 -8.41 -16.09 -16.38
N LEU A 102 -9.60 -16.48 -15.96
CA LEU A 102 -9.86 -17.79 -15.33
C LEU A 102 -9.50 -18.97 -16.25
N ASN A 103 -9.55 -18.80 -17.57
CA ASN A 103 -9.14 -19.84 -18.52
C ASN A 103 -7.61 -19.92 -18.72
N ARG A 104 -6.85 -18.94 -18.24
CA ARG A 104 -5.41 -18.85 -18.51
C ARG A 104 -4.54 -18.86 -17.26
N ALA A 105 -5.05 -18.30 -16.16
CA ALA A 105 -4.27 -18.08 -14.95
C ALA A 105 -4.22 -19.31 -14.05
N LYS A 106 -3.10 -19.53 -13.37
CA LYS A 106 -2.99 -20.49 -12.28
C LYS A 106 -3.51 -19.89 -10.96
N GLY A 107 -3.23 -18.60 -10.72
CA GLY A 107 -3.65 -17.92 -9.51
C GLY A 107 -3.96 -16.44 -9.71
N PHE A 108 -4.60 -15.87 -8.70
CA PHE A 108 -5.00 -14.47 -8.61
C PHE A 108 -4.46 -13.87 -7.33
N TYR A 109 -3.77 -12.75 -7.43
CA TYR A 109 -3.30 -11.94 -6.32
C TYR A 109 -4.10 -10.64 -6.29
N TYR A 110 -5.08 -10.60 -5.40
CA TYR A 110 -5.91 -9.41 -5.18
C TYR A 110 -5.21 -8.43 -4.26
N ILE A 111 -5.05 -7.21 -4.73
CA ILE A 111 -4.51 -6.09 -3.96
C ILE A 111 -5.66 -5.19 -3.56
N PHE A 112 -5.71 -4.77 -2.29
CA PHE A 112 -6.77 -3.96 -1.74
C PHE A 112 -8.11 -4.71 -1.60
N SER A 113 -9.21 -3.99 -1.35
CA SER A 113 -10.53 -4.58 -1.04
C SER A 113 -11.39 -4.87 -2.26
N THR A 114 -10.99 -4.44 -3.44
CA THR A 114 -11.82 -4.51 -4.64
C THR A 114 -11.57 -5.77 -5.46
N GLY A 115 -12.61 -6.22 -6.19
CA GLY A 115 -12.59 -7.34 -7.11
C GLY A 115 -12.89 -6.93 -8.55
N PHE A 116 -13.01 -7.90 -9.45
CA PHE A 116 -13.49 -7.71 -10.83
C PHE A 116 -14.98 -7.42 -10.88
N LEU A 117 -15.74 -7.98 -9.94
CA LEU A 117 -17.17 -7.70 -9.76
C LEU A 117 -17.36 -6.58 -8.75
N ILE A 118 -18.58 -6.07 -8.60
CA ILE A 118 -18.91 -5.16 -7.50
C ILE A 118 -18.85 -5.92 -6.17
N ASP A 119 -18.25 -5.31 -5.15
CA ASP A 119 -17.92 -5.91 -3.87
C ASP A 119 -18.80 -5.45 -2.70
N ASN A 120 -19.63 -4.41 -2.91
CA ASN A 120 -20.48 -3.82 -1.88
C ASN A 120 -21.70 -4.70 -1.48
N ILE A 121 -21.86 -5.87 -2.07
CA ILE A 121 -22.95 -6.81 -1.79
C ILE A 121 -22.49 -7.93 -0.84
N ASP A 122 -21.31 -8.51 -1.09
CA ASP A 122 -20.84 -9.72 -0.42
C ASP A 122 -19.33 -9.72 -0.13
N ASP A 123 -18.68 -8.56 -0.16
CA ASP A 123 -17.23 -8.43 0.04
C ASP A 123 -16.40 -9.44 -0.78
N ARG A 124 -16.79 -9.70 -2.03
CA ARG A 124 -16.16 -10.63 -2.98
C ARG A 124 -16.40 -12.12 -2.70
N GLU A 125 -17.33 -12.49 -1.82
CA GLU A 125 -17.55 -13.90 -1.47
C GLU A 125 -17.87 -14.74 -2.71
N PHE A 126 -18.78 -14.29 -3.58
CA PHE A 126 -19.11 -15.00 -4.81
C PHE A 126 -17.89 -15.08 -5.76
N GLU A 127 -17.19 -13.98 -5.94
CA GLU A 127 -16.03 -13.94 -6.83
C GLU A 127 -14.94 -14.92 -6.37
N PHE A 128 -14.59 -14.88 -5.09
CA PHE A 128 -13.59 -15.76 -4.51
C PHE A 128 -14.00 -17.24 -4.56
N SER A 129 -15.26 -17.54 -4.21
CA SER A 129 -15.78 -18.92 -4.32
C SER A 129 -15.73 -19.41 -5.77
N TYR A 130 -16.05 -18.54 -6.73
CA TYR A 130 -16.01 -18.90 -8.16
C TYR A 130 -14.58 -19.15 -8.65
N VAL A 131 -13.62 -18.30 -8.27
CA VAL A 131 -12.19 -18.47 -8.55
C VAL A 131 -11.70 -19.81 -8.00
N LYS A 132 -12.02 -20.12 -6.73
CA LYS A 132 -11.65 -21.39 -6.08
C LYS A 132 -12.34 -22.60 -6.74
N HIS A 133 -13.62 -22.49 -7.08
CA HIS A 133 -14.34 -23.55 -7.80
C HIS A 133 -13.75 -23.88 -9.17
N LYS A 134 -13.07 -22.91 -9.81
CA LYS A 134 -12.32 -23.14 -11.04
C LYS A 134 -10.89 -23.66 -10.81
N GLY A 135 -10.57 -24.11 -9.59
CA GLY A 135 -9.28 -24.70 -9.23
C GLY A 135 -8.13 -23.72 -9.20
N LYS A 136 -8.41 -22.40 -9.07
CA LYS A 136 -7.35 -21.38 -9.06
C LYS A 136 -6.86 -21.08 -7.65
N LYS A 137 -5.58 -20.69 -7.55
CA LYS A 137 -5.01 -20.18 -6.31
C LYS A 137 -5.44 -18.73 -6.09
N LEU A 138 -5.60 -18.34 -4.81
CA LEU A 138 -6.07 -17.03 -4.43
C LEU A 138 -5.20 -16.45 -3.32
N VAL A 139 -4.63 -15.28 -3.56
CA VAL A 139 -3.84 -14.51 -2.60
C VAL A 139 -4.52 -13.15 -2.39
N CYS A 140 -4.60 -12.72 -1.13
CA CYS A 140 -5.07 -11.38 -0.76
C CYS A 140 -3.92 -10.58 -0.16
N GLY A 141 -3.64 -9.38 -0.68
CA GLY A 141 -2.71 -8.41 -0.13
C GLY A 141 -3.46 -7.17 0.34
N PHE A 142 -3.44 -6.93 1.65
CA PHE A 142 -4.07 -5.75 2.23
C PHE A 142 -3.02 -4.65 2.45
N VAL A 143 -3.43 -3.38 2.27
CA VAL A 143 -2.49 -2.25 2.23
C VAL A 143 -2.84 -1.11 3.20
N GLY A 144 -3.78 -1.34 4.11
CA GLY A 144 -4.10 -0.40 5.18
C GLY A 144 -5.60 -0.18 5.40
N ALA A 145 -6.16 0.93 4.91
CA ALA A 145 -7.54 1.34 5.18
C ALA A 145 -8.60 0.34 4.70
N ASP A 146 -8.25 -0.53 3.79
CA ASP A 146 -9.09 -1.58 3.25
C ASP A 146 -9.46 -2.67 4.27
N ILE A 147 -8.59 -2.96 5.25
CA ILE A 147 -8.81 -4.01 6.25
C ILE A 147 -8.63 -3.52 7.69
N ARG A 148 -7.82 -2.46 7.90
CA ARG A 148 -7.49 -1.95 9.23
C ARG A 148 -8.73 -1.55 10.01
N SER A 149 -8.96 -2.18 11.17
CA SER A 149 -10.05 -1.85 12.08
C SER A 149 -9.70 -0.62 12.90
N THR A 150 -10.54 0.41 12.82
CA THR A 150 -10.39 1.60 13.65
C THR A 150 -10.60 1.26 15.13
N LYS A 151 -11.58 0.39 15.42
CA LYS A 151 -11.88 -0.04 16.79
C LYS A 151 -10.72 -0.78 17.42
N LEU A 152 -10.23 -1.84 16.78
CA LEU A 152 -9.11 -2.65 17.31
C LEU A 152 -7.84 -1.81 17.48
N THR A 153 -7.53 -0.94 16.52
CA THR A 153 -6.37 -0.05 16.58
C THR A 153 -6.51 0.95 17.73
N LEU A 154 -7.71 1.51 17.95
CA LEU A 154 -7.94 2.43 19.07
C LEU A 154 -7.83 1.73 20.43
N ASP A 155 -8.43 0.55 20.57
CA ASP A 155 -8.33 -0.26 21.78
C ASP A 155 -6.88 -0.65 22.11
N PHE A 156 -6.08 -0.95 21.09
CA PHE A 156 -4.65 -1.24 21.24
C PHE A 156 -3.87 0.02 21.66
N ALA A 157 -4.09 1.14 20.97
CA ALA A 157 -3.43 2.40 21.26
C ALA A 157 -3.65 2.85 22.71
N GLN A 158 -4.91 2.75 23.19
CA GLN A 158 -5.27 3.06 24.58
C GLN A 158 -4.57 2.14 25.59
N ARG A 159 -4.59 0.81 25.36
CA ARG A 159 -3.92 -0.16 26.24
C ARG A 159 -2.40 0.04 26.30
N LYS A 160 -1.78 0.46 25.21
CA LYS A 160 -0.34 0.69 25.11
C LYS A 160 0.07 2.12 25.48
N ASN A 161 -0.90 3.01 25.70
CA ASN A 161 -0.70 4.44 25.91
C ASN A 161 0.18 5.08 24.80
N ILE A 162 -0.20 4.81 23.55
CA ILE A 162 0.46 5.34 22.35
C ILE A 162 -0.56 6.00 21.45
N GLU A 163 -0.11 6.91 20.60
CA GLU A 163 -0.92 7.50 19.56
C GLU A 163 -0.75 6.72 18.25
N MET A 164 -1.86 6.37 17.64
CA MET A 164 -1.92 5.73 16.34
C MET A 164 -2.90 6.47 15.44
N TYR A 165 -2.88 6.15 14.18
CA TYR A 165 -3.75 6.75 13.17
C TYR A 165 -5.25 6.75 13.59
N ALA A 166 -5.71 5.71 14.28
CA ALA A 166 -7.09 5.62 14.75
C ALA A 166 -7.46 6.68 15.78
N SER A 167 -6.48 7.20 16.55
CA SER A 167 -6.69 8.26 17.55
C SER A 167 -7.22 9.56 16.95
N TYR A 168 -6.97 9.79 15.66
CA TYR A 168 -7.37 11.00 14.92
C TYR A 168 -8.43 10.75 13.85
N HIS A 169 -8.96 9.55 13.81
CA HIS A 169 -9.85 9.11 12.73
C HIS A 169 -11.14 9.95 12.61
N PHE A 170 -11.77 10.31 13.74
CA PHE A 170 -12.98 11.13 13.71
C PHE A 170 -12.72 12.58 13.32
N MET A 171 -11.49 13.07 13.37
CA MET A 171 -11.14 14.41 12.88
C MET A 171 -11.06 14.44 11.35
N ALA A 172 -10.71 13.30 10.73
CA ALA A 172 -10.52 13.20 9.30
C ALA A 172 -11.80 12.76 8.56
N ASN A 173 -12.58 11.85 9.14
CA ASN A 173 -13.75 11.30 8.45
C ASN A 173 -14.70 10.54 9.41
N LYS A 174 -15.90 11.06 9.64
CA LYS A 174 -16.92 10.44 10.50
C LYS A 174 -17.48 9.12 9.94
N GLU A 175 -17.41 8.91 8.63
CA GLU A 175 -17.99 7.74 7.96
C GLU A 175 -17.19 6.44 8.16
N HIS A 176 -15.90 6.53 8.44
CA HIS A 176 -15.07 5.33 8.57
C HIS A 176 -15.32 4.48 9.81
N ILE A 177 -15.91 5.03 10.88
CA ILE A 177 -16.32 4.26 12.06
C ILE A 177 -17.48 3.31 11.70
N SER A 178 -18.29 3.65 10.71
CA SER A 178 -19.44 2.87 10.26
C SER A 178 -19.10 1.61 9.45
N ASN A 179 -17.85 1.43 9.02
CA ASN A 179 -17.44 0.35 8.10
C ASN A 179 -16.79 -0.87 8.77
N GLU A 180 -16.87 -1.00 10.09
CA GLU A 180 -16.31 -2.17 10.81
C GLU A 180 -16.97 -3.49 10.36
N SER A 181 -18.29 -3.49 10.12
CA SER A 181 -19.00 -4.67 9.59
C SER A 181 -18.45 -5.16 8.27
N ASN A 182 -18.08 -4.24 7.37
CA ASN A 182 -17.49 -4.61 6.07
C ASN A 182 -16.08 -5.19 6.26
N LYS A 183 -15.30 -4.67 7.23
CA LYS A 183 -13.96 -5.21 7.53
C LYS A 183 -14.03 -6.60 8.16
N ILE A 184 -15.04 -6.84 9.02
CA ILE A 184 -15.32 -8.17 9.58
C ILE A 184 -15.70 -9.14 8.45
N ALA A 185 -16.64 -8.76 7.58
CA ALA A 185 -17.06 -9.58 6.44
C ALA A 185 -15.88 -9.89 5.51
N ARG A 186 -15.08 -8.88 5.19
CA ARG A 186 -13.89 -8.99 4.35
C ARG A 186 -12.83 -9.93 4.92
N ALA A 187 -12.53 -9.82 6.20
CA ALA A 187 -11.62 -10.72 6.87
C ALA A 187 -12.12 -12.17 6.80
N LYS A 188 -13.40 -12.39 7.13
CA LYS A 188 -14.05 -13.71 7.09
C LYS A 188 -14.01 -14.32 5.69
N VAL A 189 -14.42 -13.58 4.66
CA VAL A 189 -14.41 -14.05 3.27
C VAL A 189 -12.99 -14.37 2.81
N SER A 190 -12.02 -13.52 3.14
CA SER A 190 -10.62 -13.78 2.78
C SER A 190 -10.07 -15.02 3.48
N GLU A 191 -10.34 -15.23 4.77
CA GLU A 191 -9.91 -16.44 5.49
C GLU A 191 -10.57 -17.74 4.98
N GLN A 192 -11.77 -17.62 4.41
CA GLN A 192 -12.50 -18.77 3.88
C GLN A 192 -11.95 -19.24 2.54
N TYR A 193 -11.51 -18.33 1.68
CA TYR A 193 -11.18 -18.65 0.29
C TYR A 193 -9.72 -18.46 -0.09
N ALA A 194 -8.98 -17.54 0.55
CA ALA A 194 -7.60 -17.30 0.18
C ALA A 194 -6.67 -18.44 0.63
N ASP A 195 -5.75 -18.82 -0.25
CA ASP A 195 -4.66 -19.74 0.06
C ASP A 195 -3.57 -19.02 0.87
N LEU A 196 -3.46 -17.68 0.72
CA LEU A 196 -2.50 -16.85 1.42
C LEU A 196 -3.06 -15.44 1.63
N ILE A 197 -2.78 -14.86 2.79
CA ILE A 197 -3.17 -13.48 3.13
C ILE A 197 -1.93 -12.74 3.62
N PHE A 198 -1.60 -11.62 2.96
CA PHE A 198 -0.61 -10.66 3.43
C PHE A 198 -1.30 -9.56 4.22
N ASN A 199 -0.90 -9.39 5.48
CA ASN A 199 -1.43 -8.37 6.38
C ASN A 199 -0.47 -8.16 7.55
N SER A 200 -0.20 -6.91 7.94
CA SER A 200 0.62 -6.58 9.11
C SER A 200 -0.18 -6.66 10.41
N SER A 201 0.46 -7.10 11.48
CA SER A 201 -0.19 -7.45 12.75
C SER A 201 -0.74 -6.22 13.49
N VAL A 202 0.06 -5.18 13.66
CA VAL A 202 -0.32 -3.99 14.45
C VAL A 202 -0.64 -2.81 13.56
N ASP A 203 0.17 -2.51 12.56
CA ASP A 203 -0.10 -1.38 11.65
C ASP A 203 -1.41 -1.58 10.86
N GLN A 204 -1.78 -2.83 10.60
CA GLN A 204 -3.04 -3.18 9.93
C GLN A 204 -3.91 -4.11 10.78
N MET A 205 -4.12 -3.79 12.05
CA MET A 205 -4.97 -4.58 12.95
C MET A 205 -6.33 -4.85 12.32
N SER A 206 -6.71 -6.11 12.26
CA SER A 206 -7.88 -6.59 11.52
C SER A 206 -8.59 -7.71 12.26
N TYR A 207 -9.73 -8.16 11.72
CA TYR A 207 -10.55 -9.23 12.30
C TYR A 207 -10.12 -10.63 11.83
N PHE A 208 -8.89 -10.79 11.32
CA PHE A 208 -8.36 -12.12 11.03
C PHE A 208 -8.21 -12.94 12.30
N THR A 209 -8.67 -14.18 12.26
CA THR A 209 -8.57 -15.17 13.36
C THR A 209 -7.38 -16.10 13.16
N LYS A 210 -6.94 -16.29 11.91
CA LYS A 210 -5.76 -17.07 11.54
C LYS A 210 -4.54 -16.17 11.39
N LYS A 211 -3.35 -16.75 11.58
CA LYS A 211 -2.10 -16.04 11.35
C LYS A 211 -1.98 -15.65 9.86
N THR A 212 -1.75 -14.39 9.61
CA THR A 212 -1.43 -13.85 8.28
C THR A 212 0.08 -13.84 8.01
N THR A 213 0.46 -13.67 6.77
CA THR A 213 1.86 -13.43 6.39
C THR A 213 2.13 -11.94 6.47
N PRO A 214 3.25 -11.50 7.06
CA PRO A 214 3.63 -10.09 7.08
C PRO A 214 3.61 -9.44 5.70
N CYS A 215 3.18 -8.19 5.63
CA CYS A 215 3.27 -7.39 4.41
C CYS A 215 4.72 -7.22 4.00
N MET A 216 4.96 -7.28 2.70
CA MET A 216 6.28 -7.08 2.10
C MET A 216 6.25 -5.82 1.24
N TYR A 217 7.37 -5.12 1.19
CA TYR A 217 7.56 -4.01 0.25
C TYR A 217 8.15 -4.55 -1.05
N TYR A 218 7.74 -3.91 -2.16
CA TYR A 218 8.24 -4.22 -3.51
C TYR A 218 8.63 -2.89 -4.15
N TYR A 219 9.92 -2.64 -4.29
CA TYR A 219 10.42 -1.38 -4.84
C TYR A 219 11.48 -1.64 -5.91
N PRO A 220 11.32 -1.09 -7.13
CA PRO A 220 12.22 -1.39 -8.24
C PRO A 220 13.66 -0.96 -8.00
N ASP A 221 14.61 -1.85 -8.22
CA ASP A 221 16.04 -1.59 -8.03
C ASP A 221 16.53 -0.38 -8.85
N ARG A 222 15.95 -0.14 -10.03
CA ARG A 222 16.25 1.01 -10.88
C ARG A 222 15.86 2.38 -10.27
N LEU A 223 15.07 2.39 -9.21
CA LEU A 223 14.64 3.62 -8.53
C LEU A 223 15.51 3.94 -7.31
N PHE A 224 16.41 3.04 -6.93
CA PHE A 224 17.37 3.31 -5.88
C PHE A 224 18.39 4.36 -6.34
N TYR A 225 18.62 5.36 -5.51
CA TYR A 225 19.51 6.46 -5.79
C TYR A 225 20.36 6.81 -4.56
N LYS A 226 21.56 6.23 -4.48
CA LYS A 226 22.52 6.57 -3.45
C LYS A 226 23.34 7.79 -3.86
N ASN A 227 23.41 8.79 -2.98
CA ASN A 227 24.22 9.99 -3.19
C ASN A 227 24.93 10.35 -1.88
N ASP A 228 26.18 9.97 -1.75
CA ASP A 228 27.01 10.30 -0.57
C ASP A 228 27.44 11.77 -0.59
N ASN A 229 27.55 12.39 -1.77
CA ASN A 229 28.03 13.78 -1.92
C ASN A 229 27.09 14.81 -1.28
N LYS A 230 25.78 14.50 -1.18
CA LYS A 230 24.82 15.43 -0.53
C LYS A 230 25.07 15.59 0.98
N PHE A 231 25.87 14.70 1.59
CA PHE A 231 26.26 14.76 3.00
C PHE A 231 27.67 15.30 3.20
N SER A 232 28.37 15.67 2.13
CA SER A 232 29.67 16.33 2.17
C SER A 232 29.45 17.83 2.02
N ASP A 233 30.05 18.63 2.90
CA ASP A 233 30.00 20.10 2.83
C ASP A 233 28.58 20.66 2.74
N ILE A 234 27.72 20.32 3.71
CA ILE A 234 26.30 20.70 3.71
C ILE A 234 26.16 22.20 4.01
N ASP A 235 25.88 23.00 3.00
CA ASP A 235 25.55 24.43 3.16
C ASP A 235 24.15 24.63 3.74
N THR A 236 23.19 23.85 3.26
CA THR A 236 21.78 23.92 3.69
C THR A 236 21.15 22.54 3.70
N ILE A 237 20.56 22.17 4.84
CA ILE A 237 19.83 20.91 4.98
C ILE A 237 18.45 21.05 4.34
N THR A 238 18.12 20.17 3.39
CA THR A 238 16.78 20.09 2.78
C THR A 238 15.95 19.02 3.47
N MET A 239 14.77 19.41 3.95
CA MET A 239 13.79 18.53 4.61
C MET A 239 12.52 18.41 3.77
N VAL A 240 11.98 17.21 3.64
CA VAL A 240 10.80 16.92 2.82
C VAL A 240 9.71 16.26 3.64
N HIS A 241 8.46 16.71 3.42
CA HIS A 241 7.24 16.06 3.89
C HIS A 241 6.25 15.95 2.71
N ALA A 242 5.77 14.74 2.42
CA ALA A 242 4.86 14.51 1.29
C ALA A 242 3.58 13.77 1.72
N PRO A 243 2.65 14.43 2.42
CA PRO A 243 1.47 13.79 2.98
C PRO A 243 0.38 13.59 1.93
N SER A 244 -0.02 12.34 1.68
CA SER A 244 -1.24 12.02 0.92
C SER A 244 -2.51 12.20 1.77
N ALA A 245 -2.39 12.14 3.09
CA ALA A 245 -3.48 12.32 4.06
C ALA A 245 -2.94 13.08 5.29
N PRO A 246 -2.96 14.43 5.28
CA PRO A 246 -2.26 15.27 6.25
C PRO A 246 -2.55 14.97 7.72
N ILE A 247 -3.82 14.69 8.08
CA ILE A 247 -4.19 14.39 9.47
C ILE A 247 -3.51 13.09 9.93
N TYR A 248 -3.62 12.04 9.14
CA TYR A 248 -3.05 10.72 9.47
C TYR A 248 -1.52 10.67 9.43
N LYS A 249 -0.91 11.54 8.62
CA LYS A 249 0.56 11.65 8.53
C LYS A 249 1.16 12.54 9.61
N GLY A 250 0.35 13.22 10.44
CA GLY A 250 0.82 14.14 11.46
C GLY A 250 1.39 15.45 10.92
N THR A 251 0.89 15.94 9.77
CA THR A 251 1.38 17.16 9.12
C THR A 251 1.36 18.37 10.04
N GLN A 252 0.40 18.46 10.96
CA GLN A 252 0.35 19.56 11.92
C GLN A 252 1.54 19.55 12.91
N LEU A 253 1.99 18.36 13.32
CA LEU A 253 3.19 18.21 14.16
C LEU A 253 4.43 18.66 13.41
N VAL A 254 4.54 18.25 12.14
CA VAL A 254 5.65 18.66 11.25
C VAL A 254 5.68 20.19 11.12
N ARG A 255 4.56 20.80 10.76
CA ARG A 255 4.47 22.26 10.58
C ARG A 255 4.80 23.03 11.87
N ALA A 256 4.34 22.54 13.04
CA ALA A 256 4.66 23.13 14.32
C ALA A 256 6.16 23.05 14.63
N ALA A 257 6.80 21.89 14.38
CA ALA A 257 8.23 21.71 14.55
C ALA A 257 9.05 22.63 13.63
N ILE A 258 8.67 22.71 12.35
CA ILE A 258 9.30 23.59 11.36
C ILE A 258 9.17 25.07 11.76
N SER A 259 7.99 25.50 12.21
CA SER A 259 7.78 26.89 12.67
C SER A 259 8.71 27.21 13.83
N ARG A 260 8.76 26.36 14.86
CA ARG A 260 9.60 26.55 16.04
C ARG A 260 11.09 26.61 15.70
N LEU A 261 11.58 25.74 14.81
CA LEU A 261 12.98 25.77 14.35
C LEU A 261 13.31 27.07 13.61
N LYS A 262 12.38 27.62 12.80
CA LYS A 262 12.54 28.92 12.14
C LYS A 262 12.61 30.07 13.14
N ASP A 263 11.78 30.04 14.18
CA ASP A 263 11.80 31.04 15.26
C ASP A 263 13.15 30.98 16.03
N GLU A 264 13.74 29.80 16.18
CA GLU A 264 15.07 29.58 16.75
C GLU A 264 16.22 29.89 15.77
N LYS A 265 15.91 30.39 14.56
CA LYS A 265 16.89 30.83 13.54
C LYS A 265 17.71 29.68 12.92
N TYR A 266 17.22 28.44 12.95
CA TYR A 266 17.83 27.35 12.19
C TYR A 266 17.76 27.63 10.68
N LYS A 267 18.85 27.34 9.97
CA LYS A 267 18.92 27.46 8.50
C LYS A 267 18.68 26.11 7.87
N PHE A 268 17.61 26.00 7.07
CA PHE A 268 17.23 24.82 6.31
C PHE A 268 16.22 25.15 5.23
N ASP A 269 16.11 24.30 4.23
CA ASP A 269 15.01 24.30 3.27
C ASP A 269 13.94 23.28 3.67
N TYR A 270 12.69 23.69 3.69
CA TYR A 270 11.55 22.80 3.94
C TYR A 270 10.63 22.75 2.73
N VAL A 271 10.41 21.55 2.22
CA VAL A 271 9.54 21.29 1.05
C VAL A 271 8.38 20.41 1.47
N GLU A 272 7.16 20.94 1.44
CA GLU A 272 5.92 20.18 1.63
C GLU A 272 5.28 19.90 0.28
N ILE A 273 5.13 18.61 -0.08
CA ILE A 273 4.63 18.18 -1.39
C ILE A 273 3.24 17.59 -1.21
N VAL A 274 2.22 18.26 -1.76
CA VAL A 274 0.83 17.82 -1.70
C VAL A 274 0.26 17.66 -3.10
N GLY A 275 -0.38 16.51 -3.36
CA GLY A 275 -1.15 16.28 -4.59
C GLY A 275 -0.33 16.20 -5.88
N LYS A 276 0.98 15.95 -5.79
CA LYS A 276 1.86 15.82 -6.97
C LYS A 276 2.01 14.36 -7.40
N PRO A 277 2.29 14.11 -8.69
CA PRO A 277 2.66 12.78 -9.17
C PRO A 277 3.89 12.23 -8.45
N ASN A 278 3.96 10.90 -8.29
CA ASN A 278 5.07 10.24 -7.59
C ASN A 278 6.44 10.56 -8.19
N VAL A 279 6.55 10.68 -9.51
CA VAL A 279 7.81 11.04 -10.19
C VAL A 279 8.40 12.37 -9.68
N VAL A 280 7.55 13.37 -9.41
CA VAL A 280 7.98 14.67 -8.86
C VAL A 280 8.48 14.51 -7.42
N VAL A 281 7.81 13.65 -6.63
CA VAL A 281 8.24 13.36 -5.26
C VAL A 281 9.62 12.72 -5.28
N LEU A 282 9.86 11.72 -6.13
CA LEU A 282 11.15 11.05 -6.26
C LEU A 282 12.29 11.98 -6.69
N GLU A 283 12.02 12.93 -7.58
CA GLU A 283 13.01 13.94 -7.99
C GLU A 283 13.45 14.82 -6.81
N VAL A 284 12.49 15.26 -5.98
CA VAL A 284 12.81 16.07 -4.79
C VAL A 284 13.57 15.24 -3.75
N LEU A 285 13.22 13.98 -3.55
CA LEU A 285 13.90 13.09 -2.58
C LEU A 285 15.38 12.88 -2.91
N ARG A 286 15.79 12.90 -4.18
CA ARG A 286 17.20 12.73 -4.57
C ARG A 286 18.14 13.77 -3.94
N ASN A 287 17.62 14.97 -3.68
CA ASN A 287 18.38 16.08 -3.09
C ASN A 287 18.01 16.34 -1.62
N ALA A 288 17.05 15.63 -1.07
CA ALA A 288 16.63 15.77 0.31
C ALA A 288 17.60 15.06 1.25
N HIS A 289 17.85 15.65 2.41
CA HIS A 289 18.68 15.09 3.48
C HIS A 289 17.83 14.35 4.50
N ILE A 290 16.69 14.94 4.90
CA ILE A 290 15.77 14.42 5.92
C ILE A 290 14.38 14.29 5.31
N VAL A 291 13.70 13.19 5.61
CA VAL A 291 12.29 12.99 5.25
C VAL A 291 11.48 12.79 6.52
N LEU A 292 10.48 13.67 6.71
CA LEU A 292 9.49 13.55 7.75
C LEU A 292 8.32 12.73 7.16
N ASN A 293 8.20 11.47 7.59
CA ASN A 293 7.25 10.56 6.95
C ASN A 293 5.86 10.63 7.60
N GLU A 294 5.57 9.75 8.54
CA GLU A 294 4.31 9.67 9.27
C GLU A 294 4.55 9.37 10.74
N PHE A 295 3.64 9.90 11.59
CA PHE A 295 3.86 9.89 13.05
C PHE A 295 2.76 9.14 13.81
N TYR A 296 1.87 8.43 13.10
CA TYR A 296 0.79 7.63 13.69
C TYR A 296 0.70 6.22 13.11
N ALA A 297 1.67 5.81 12.27
CA ALA A 297 1.77 4.47 11.73
C ALA A 297 2.92 3.69 12.38
N MET A 298 2.78 2.37 12.45
CA MET A 298 3.78 1.49 13.07
C MET A 298 4.72 0.84 12.05
N ALA A 299 4.52 1.09 10.77
CA ALA A 299 5.38 0.67 9.67
C ALA A 299 5.72 1.88 8.78
N PRO A 300 6.87 1.91 8.08
CA PRO A 300 7.31 3.09 7.32
C PRO A 300 6.47 3.38 6.07
N GLY A 301 5.67 2.43 5.59
CA GLY A 301 4.92 2.55 4.34
C GLY A 301 5.83 2.71 3.12
N LEU A 302 5.22 2.78 1.91
CA LEU A 302 6.02 2.88 0.69
C LEU A 302 6.78 4.21 0.59
N PHE A 303 6.21 5.33 1.06
CA PHE A 303 6.91 6.61 1.04
C PHE A 303 8.17 6.60 1.91
N GLY A 304 8.15 5.89 3.05
CA GLY A 304 9.35 5.66 3.85
C GLY A 304 10.41 4.86 3.08
N VAL A 305 10.00 3.83 2.33
CA VAL A 305 10.89 3.07 1.43
C VAL A 305 11.47 3.97 0.34
N GLU A 306 10.65 4.80 -0.31
CA GLU A 306 11.10 5.76 -1.33
C GLU A 306 12.15 6.74 -0.79
N ALA A 307 11.94 7.24 0.43
CA ALA A 307 12.89 8.11 1.11
C ALA A 307 14.23 7.41 1.39
N MET A 308 14.18 6.22 1.99
CA MET A 308 15.37 5.42 2.28
C MET A 308 16.12 5.01 1.01
N SER A 309 15.39 4.61 -0.03
CA SER A 309 15.96 4.25 -1.34
C SER A 309 16.57 5.46 -2.06
N SER A 310 16.17 6.67 -1.71
CA SER A 310 16.76 7.94 -2.18
C SER A 310 17.88 8.45 -1.27
N HIS A 311 18.37 7.61 -0.35
CA HIS A 311 19.45 7.91 0.58
C HIS A 311 19.13 9.09 1.49
N CYS A 312 17.91 9.19 2.04
CA CYS A 312 17.49 10.21 3.00
C CYS A 312 17.44 9.63 4.42
N ALA A 313 17.79 10.45 5.42
CA ALA A 313 17.50 10.14 6.82
C ALA A 313 15.97 10.18 7.04
N LEU A 314 15.38 9.07 7.42
CA LEU A 314 13.94 8.96 7.63
C LEU A 314 13.59 9.20 9.10
N ILE A 315 12.64 10.09 9.37
CA ILE A 315 12.00 10.29 10.67
C ILE A 315 10.57 9.77 10.59
N THR A 316 10.22 8.81 11.46
CA THR A 316 8.90 8.18 11.44
C THR A 316 8.58 7.53 12.79
N SER A 317 7.29 7.30 13.08
CA SER A 317 6.83 6.56 14.26
C SER A 317 6.92 5.04 14.13
N ALA A 318 7.29 4.51 12.97
CA ALA A 318 7.47 3.08 12.77
C ALA A 318 8.46 2.49 13.79
N ASP A 319 8.05 1.43 14.49
CA ASP A 319 8.80 0.87 15.62
C ASP A 319 8.64 -0.66 15.66
N GLU A 320 9.76 -1.40 15.52
CA GLU A 320 9.79 -2.86 15.58
C GLU A 320 9.40 -3.42 16.95
N ASN A 321 9.49 -2.62 18.02
CA ASN A 321 9.03 -3.02 19.34
C ASN A 321 7.50 -3.01 19.47
N ILE A 322 6.81 -2.35 18.54
CA ILE A 322 5.35 -2.26 18.48
C ILE A 322 4.80 -3.12 17.34
N GLU A 323 5.39 -3.02 16.13
CA GLU A 323 5.03 -3.84 14.97
C GLU A 323 6.00 -5.02 14.82
N PRO A 324 5.63 -6.22 15.33
CA PRO A 324 6.52 -7.39 15.33
C PRO A 324 6.77 -7.97 13.92
N ASP A 325 6.03 -7.53 12.93
CA ASP A 325 6.20 -7.96 11.54
C ASP A 325 7.32 -7.19 10.81
N LEU A 326 7.84 -6.12 11.40
CA LEU A 326 9.04 -5.47 10.89
C LEU A 326 10.27 -6.38 11.06
N PRO A 327 11.20 -6.38 10.09
CA PRO A 327 12.47 -7.09 10.25
C PRO A 327 13.23 -6.66 11.49
N SER A 328 13.89 -7.59 12.17
CA SER A 328 14.73 -7.28 13.32
C SER A 328 15.84 -6.29 12.97
N GLY A 329 16.04 -5.28 13.79
CA GLY A 329 17.00 -4.19 13.56
C GLY A 329 16.45 -3.04 12.70
N SER A 330 15.15 -3.05 12.37
CA SER A 330 14.50 -1.96 11.63
C SER A 330 14.65 -0.60 12.31
N ASN A 331 14.62 -0.54 13.65
CA ASN A 331 14.82 0.70 14.40
C ASN A 331 16.20 1.34 14.22
N ASN A 332 17.17 0.64 13.62
CA ASN A 332 18.46 1.22 13.22
C ASN A 332 18.42 1.86 11.83
N ALA A 333 17.39 1.59 11.03
CA ALA A 333 17.27 2.07 9.66
C ALA A 333 16.65 3.46 9.54
N TRP A 334 15.90 3.87 10.55
CA TRP A 334 15.27 5.18 10.64
C TRP A 334 15.26 5.72 12.05
N PHE A 335 15.06 7.01 12.20
CA PHE A 335 14.97 7.65 13.50
C PHE A 335 13.54 7.50 14.05
N VAL A 336 13.34 6.50 14.91
CA VAL A 336 12.04 6.25 15.55
C VAL A 336 11.63 7.48 16.36
N THR A 337 10.49 8.06 16.01
CA THR A 337 10.07 9.36 16.54
C THR A 337 8.59 9.34 16.88
N LYS A 338 8.26 9.43 18.15
CA LYS A 338 6.89 9.55 18.63
C LYS A 338 6.32 10.93 18.30
N PRO A 339 4.99 11.09 18.22
CA PRO A 339 4.36 12.37 17.87
C PRO A 339 4.89 13.58 18.65
N TYR A 340 5.08 13.45 19.96
CA TYR A 340 5.56 14.53 20.82
C TYR A 340 7.08 14.79 20.71
N GLN A 341 7.84 13.96 20.02
CA GLN A 341 9.30 14.06 19.84
C GLN A 341 9.71 14.68 18.50
N VAL A 342 8.77 15.00 17.63
CA VAL A 342 9.07 15.44 16.25
C VAL A 342 10.01 16.64 16.23
N TYR A 343 9.76 17.64 17.05
CA TYR A 343 10.63 18.82 17.14
C TYR A 343 12.03 18.46 17.68
N ASP A 344 12.11 17.78 18.81
CA ASP A 344 13.39 17.47 19.47
C ASP A 344 14.30 16.58 18.61
N ASN A 345 13.70 15.55 17.99
CA ASN A 345 14.43 14.63 17.12
C ASN A 345 14.85 15.29 15.81
N LEU A 346 14.02 16.18 15.25
CA LEU A 346 14.39 16.94 14.07
C LEU A 346 15.54 17.89 14.37
N LYS A 347 15.47 18.61 15.48
CA LYS A 347 16.55 19.47 15.97
C LYS A 347 17.86 18.70 16.16
N LEU A 348 17.80 17.53 16.78
CA LEU A 348 18.97 16.68 16.99
C LEU A 348 19.65 16.28 15.66
N LEU A 349 18.88 15.98 14.61
CA LEU A 349 19.44 15.67 13.28
C LEU A 349 20.03 16.91 12.61
N LEU A 350 19.45 18.09 12.79
CA LEU A 350 19.98 19.35 12.26
C LEU A 350 21.32 19.70 12.94
N ASP A 351 21.41 19.46 14.25
CA ASP A 351 22.63 19.73 15.03
C ASP A 351 23.72 18.65 14.82
N ASN A 352 23.38 17.50 14.24
CA ASN A 352 24.30 16.37 14.10
C ASN A 352 24.26 15.75 12.68
N PRO A 353 24.94 16.34 11.69
CA PRO A 353 25.04 15.81 10.34
C PRO A 353 25.58 14.38 10.24
N VAL A 354 26.46 13.98 11.16
CA VAL A 354 27.01 12.61 11.21
C VAL A 354 25.91 11.60 11.55
N LEU A 355 25.05 11.92 12.52
CA LEU A 355 23.90 11.08 12.88
C LEU A 355 22.89 11.04 11.74
N MET A 356 22.64 12.16 11.08
CA MET A 356 21.77 12.24 9.91
C MET A 356 22.26 11.31 8.80
N LYS A 357 23.55 11.39 8.42
CA LYS A 357 24.15 10.50 7.43
C LYS A 357 24.07 9.03 7.85
N LYS A 358 24.30 8.71 9.11
CA LYS A 358 24.17 7.36 9.65
C LYS A 358 22.78 6.77 9.37
N TYR A 359 21.71 7.52 9.62
CA TYR A 359 20.34 7.05 9.33
C TYR A 359 20.06 6.94 7.84
N ALA A 360 20.61 7.83 7.00
CA ALA A 360 20.51 7.72 5.56
C ALA A 360 21.19 6.44 5.03
N ASP A 361 22.41 6.15 5.48
CA ASP A 361 23.16 4.94 5.10
C ASP A 361 22.45 3.66 5.57
N SER A 362 22.00 3.63 6.82
CA SER A 362 21.32 2.48 7.41
C SER A 362 19.96 2.23 6.74
N GLY A 363 19.20 3.30 6.48
CA GLY A 363 17.91 3.23 5.78
C GLY A 363 18.07 2.72 4.35
N TYR A 364 19.06 3.22 3.62
CA TYR A 364 19.35 2.75 2.27
C TYR A 364 19.69 1.25 2.24
N LYS A 365 20.52 0.78 3.17
CA LYS A 365 20.85 -0.65 3.31
C LYS A 365 19.62 -1.48 3.64
N TRP A 366 18.81 -1.04 4.59
CA TRP A 366 17.56 -1.71 4.96
C TRP A 366 16.60 -1.82 3.76
N ALA A 367 16.44 -0.74 2.99
CA ALA A 367 15.58 -0.74 1.82
C ALA A 367 16.05 -1.71 0.74
N LEU A 368 17.37 -1.83 0.51
CA LEU A 368 17.95 -2.83 -0.40
C LEU A 368 17.64 -4.26 0.06
N GLU A 369 17.72 -4.54 1.35
CA GLU A 369 17.56 -5.89 1.90
C GLU A 369 16.08 -6.31 2.01
N HIS A 370 15.19 -5.36 2.34
CA HIS A 370 13.81 -5.65 2.72
C HIS A 370 12.75 -5.06 1.78
N ALA A 371 13.13 -4.28 0.77
CA ALA A 371 12.18 -3.67 -0.15
C ALA A 371 12.56 -3.79 -1.64
N ALA A 372 13.85 -3.91 -1.98
CA ALA A 372 14.26 -4.01 -3.38
C ALA A 372 13.67 -5.26 -4.06
N LEU A 373 13.26 -5.15 -5.32
CA LEU A 373 12.69 -6.27 -6.08
C LEU A 373 13.68 -7.43 -6.21
N SER A 374 14.96 -7.16 -6.31
CA SER A 374 16.02 -8.21 -6.33
C SER A 374 16.01 -9.06 -5.06
N SER A 375 15.68 -8.51 -3.90
CA SER A 375 15.64 -9.24 -2.61
C SER A 375 14.26 -9.79 -2.27
N THR A 376 13.19 -9.02 -2.51
CA THR A 376 11.83 -9.37 -2.09
C THR A 376 11.07 -10.17 -3.14
N GLY A 377 11.38 -9.97 -4.42
CA GLY A 377 10.76 -10.70 -5.52
C GLY A 377 11.05 -12.20 -5.46
N GLU A 378 12.29 -12.60 -5.13
CA GLU A 378 12.63 -14.01 -4.94
C GLU A 378 11.87 -14.61 -3.74
N LYS A 379 11.81 -13.88 -2.61
CA LYS A 379 11.03 -14.30 -1.42
C LYS A 379 9.55 -14.53 -1.79
N LEU A 380 8.94 -13.58 -2.51
CA LEU A 380 7.57 -13.71 -2.98
C LEU A 380 7.38 -14.94 -3.89
N ASN A 381 8.24 -15.10 -4.90
CA ASN A 381 8.16 -16.24 -5.82
C ASN A 381 8.27 -17.58 -5.07
N ASN A 382 9.15 -17.68 -4.07
CA ASN A 382 9.30 -18.87 -3.26
C ASN A 382 8.06 -19.16 -2.39
N ILE A 383 7.39 -18.11 -1.89
CA ILE A 383 6.12 -18.25 -1.17
C ILE A 383 5.01 -18.73 -2.13
N LEU A 384 4.87 -18.08 -3.29
CA LEU A 384 3.82 -18.41 -4.26
C LEU A 384 3.97 -19.81 -4.89
N LYS A 385 5.19 -20.30 -5.05
CA LYS A 385 5.46 -21.66 -5.56
C LYS A 385 5.01 -22.76 -4.60
N LYS A 386 4.85 -22.47 -3.32
CA LYS A 386 4.39 -23.43 -2.30
C LYS A 386 2.87 -23.57 -2.24
N LEU A 387 2.13 -22.70 -2.91
CA LEU A 387 0.69 -22.76 -3.04
C LEU A 387 0.26 -23.76 -4.14
#